data_f30ba93ea9b0ed75569d8c4a24e8653d
#
_entry.id   f30ba93ea9b0ed75569d8c4a24e8653d
#
_cell.length_a   1.000
_cell.length_b   1.000
_cell.length_c   1.000
_cell.angle_alpha   90.00
_cell.angle_beta   90.00
_cell.angle_gamma   90.00
#
_symmetry.space_group_name_H-M   'P 1'
#
loop_
_entity.id
_entity.type
_entity.pdbx_description
1 polymer ?
#
loop_
_entity_poly.entity_id
_entity_poly.type
_entity_poly.pdbx_seq_one_letter_code
_entity_poly.pdbx_strand_id
1 'polypeptide(L)'
;MAGEASDLTPGRRSCPLPAIRRSARQLRWPSVPMAKRRSISLRCSKENVGPVRCAVRLREGEASFAEFDLPRKSQQAIMPLDKLGIADALSLKITEIGFENHVPSVWSAGVPFLLIPVHDVGAAQRVEFDPQLWEKIVPFVDGALASAYVYCRGGVNHVAKFHARMFASGMGIVEDPATGAAAAALSGAIRHFDRLTDGHHPIMIEQGLEMGRPSFIHLHIDVDGGAISNARIGGQAVRLASGTLDL
;
A
#
# COMPACT_ATOMS: atom_id res chain seq x y z
N MET A 1 10.52 -44.40 44.45
CA MET A 1 9.48 -44.37 43.37
C MET A 1 9.36 -42.91 42.93
N ALA A 2 9.96 -42.61 41.81
CA ALA A 2 9.99 -41.29 41.22
C ALA A 2 8.73 -41.14 40.35
N GLY A 3 8.00 -40.04 40.59
CA GLY A 3 6.84 -39.65 39.76
C GLY A 3 7.28 -38.54 38.80
N GLU A 4 7.21 -38.84 37.49
CA GLU A 4 7.47 -37.91 36.42
C GLU A 4 6.41 -36.80 36.37
N ALA A 5 6.87 -35.56 36.36
CA ALA A 5 6.07 -34.37 36.07
C ALA A 5 6.01 -34.22 34.54
N SER A 6 4.84 -34.38 33.95
CA SER A 6 4.60 -34.12 32.55
C SER A 6 4.52 -32.62 32.28
N ASP A 7 5.46 -32.15 31.50
CA ASP A 7 5.56 -30.81 30.96
C ASP A 7 4.53 -30.62 29.83
N LEU A 8 3.48 -29.85 30.08
CA LEU A 8 2.48 -29.47 29.07
C LEU A 8 2.80 -28.07 28.56
N THR A 9 3.68 -28.00 27.59
CA THR A 9 3.89 -26.77 26.79
C THR A 9 2.74 -26.63 25.77
N PRO A 10 1.97 -25.54 25.75
CA PRO A 10 0.96 -25.34 24.70
C PRO A 10 1.65 -25.09 23.37
N GLY A 11 1.43 -25.97 22.41
CA GLY A 11 1.92 -25.86 21.06
C GLY A 11 1.46 -24.57 20.39
N ARG A 12 2.40 -23.71 20.04
CA ARG A 12 2.20 -22.62 19.08
C ARG A 12 1.75 -23.25 17.75
N ARG A 13 0.48 -23.11 17.41
CA ARG A 13 0.02 -23.35 16.06
C ARG A 13 0.56 -22.22 15.19
N SER A 14 1.66 -22.50 14.50
CA SER A 14 2.11 -21.67 13.38
C SER A 14 1.04 -21.71 12.30
N CYS A 15 0.38 -20.60 12.06
CA CYS A 15 -0.45 -20.40 10.89
C CYS A 15 0.47 -20.54 9.65
N PRO A 16 0.23 -21.49 8.73
CA PRO A 16 1.04 -21.55 7.53
C PRO A 16 0.63 -20.38 6.66
N LEU A 17 1.49 -19.36 6.61
CA LEU A 17 1.48 -18.41 5.50
C LEU A 17 1.55 -19.24 4.21
N PRO A 18 0.69 -18.97 3.21
CA PRO A 18 0.85 -19.59 1.91
C PRO A 18 2.26 -19.32 1.45
N ALA A 19 3.05 -20.38 1.35
CA ALA A 19 4.42 -20.30 0.87
C ALA A 19 4.34 -19.75 -0.56
N ILE A 20 4.63 -18.45 -0.70
CA ILE A 20 5.00 -17.88 -1.97
C ILE A 20 6.31 -18.58 -2.31
N ARG A 21 6.21 -19.71 -3.01
CA ARG A 21 7.38 -20.31 -3.64
C ARG A 21 7.88 -19.30 -4.65
N ARG A 22 8.80 -18.46 -4.21
CA ARG A 22 9.67 -17.71 -5.10
C ARG A 22 10.47 -18.75 -5.87
N SER A 23 10.02 -19.09 -7.07
CA SER A 23 10.94 -19.68 -8.02
C SER A 23 12.01 -18.61 -8.25
N ALA A 24 13.17 -18.82 -7.64
CA ALA A 24 14.34 -17.98 -7.79
C ALA A 24 14.87 -18.15 -9.23
N ARG A 25 14.12 -17.64 -10.22
CA ARG A 25 14.72 -17.27 -11.49
C ARG A 25 15.35 -15.92 -11.25
N GLN A 26 16.66 -15.93 -11.15
CA GLN A 26 17.52 -14.76 -11.11
C GLN A 26 16.98 -13.71 -12.08
N LEU A 27 16.35 -12.67 -11.56
CA LEU A 27 16.24 -11.40 -12.26
C LEU A 27 17.66 -10.83 -12.30
N ARG A 28 18.47 -11.37 -13.21
CA ARG A 28 19.76 -10.79 -13.55
C ARG A 28 19.43 -9.48 -14.26
N TRP A 29 19.43 -8.41 -13.50
CA TRP A 29 19.47 -7.09 -14.09
C TRP A 29 20.76 -7.02 -14.90
N PRO A 30 20.69 -6.85 -16.23
CA PRO A 30 21.91 -6.68 -16.98
C PRO A 30 22.66 -5.50 -16.39
N SER A 31 23.96 -5.70 -16.11
CA SER A 31 24.88 -4.60 -15.84
C SER A 31 24.80 -3.67 -17.05
N VAL A 32 24.11 -2.54 -16.90
CA VAL A 32 23.98 -1.55 -17.97
C VAL A 32 25.34 -0.88 -18.08
N PRO A 33 25.98 -0.90 -19.26
CA PRO A 33 27.18 -0.11 -19.50
C PRO A 33 26.83 1.36 -19.26
N MET A 34 27.70 2.09 -18.58
CA MET A 34 27.57 3.53 -18.33
C MET A 34 27.55 4.28 -19.66
N ALA A 35 26.37 4.49 -20.20
CA ALA A 35 26.16 5.35 -21.37
C ALA A 35 25.17 6.45 -20.96
N LYS A 36 25.54 7.72 -21.17
CA LYS A 36 24.76 8.94 -20.93
C LYS A 36 23.46 8.97 -21.75
N ARG A 37 22.51 8.04 -21.57
CA ARG A 37 21.24 8.02 -22.27
C ARG A 37 20.06 7.85 -21.32
N ARG A 38 19.10 8.77 -21.40
CA ARG A 38 17.75 8.54 -20.89
C ARG A 38 17.17 7.40 -21.72
N SER A 39 17.01 6.22 -21.15
CA SER A 39 16.38 5.08 -21.83
C SER A 39 15.08 4.72 -21.12
N ILE A 40 14.03 4.49 -21.90
CA ILE A 40 12.79 3.90 -21.43
C ILE A 40 12.85 2.42 -21.82
N SER A 41 12.70 1.54 -20.85
CA SER A 41 12.63 0.10 -21.05
C SER A 41 11.25 -0.39 -20.67
N LEU A 42 10.56 -1.05 -21.58
CA LEU A 42 9.33 -1.78 -21.29
C LEU A 42 9.72 -3.20 -20.87
N ARG A 43 9.18 -3.65 -19.76
CA ARG A 43 9.38 -5.01 -19.25
C ARG A 43 8.05 -5.65 -18.95
N CYS A 44 7.97 -6.96 -19.13
CA CYS A 44 6.85 -7.76 -18.70
C CYS A 44 7.34 -8.74 -17.64
N SER A 45 6.86 -8.60 -16.41
CA SER A 45 7.10 -9.55 -15.33
C SER A 45 6.02 -10.61 -15.34
N LYS A 46 6.40 -11.87 -15.17
CA LYS A 46 5.48 -13.00 -15.12
C LYS A 46 5.21 -13.31 -13.65
N GLU A 47 4.10 -12.81 -13.15
CA GLU A 47 3.67 -13.01 -11.76
C GLU A 47 2.57 -14.08 -11.68
N ASN A 48 2.25 -14.57 -10.47
CA ASN A 48 1.15 -15.52 -10.27
C ASN A 48 -0.22 -14.98 -10.71
N VAL A 49 -0.37 -13.66 -10.74
CA VAL A 49 -1.57 -12.95 -11.23
C VAL A 49 -1.58 -12.75 -12.75
N GLY A 50 -0.54 -13.21 -13.46
CA GLY A 50 -0.37 -13.03 -14.90
C GLY A 50 0.74 -12.05 -15.27
N PRO A 51 0.85 -11.66 -16.55
CA PRO A 51 1.87 -10.73 -17.01
C PRO A 51 1.58 -9.31 -16.54
N VAL A 52 2.56 -8.68 -15.89
CA VAL A 52 2.49 -7.28 -15.45
C VAL A 52 3.43 -6.44 -16.29
N ARG A 53 2.90 -5.45 -17.00
CA ARG A 53 3.71 -4.50 -17.78
C ARG A 53 4.33 -3.48 -16.84
N CYS A 54 5.63 -3.25 -16.99
CA CYS A 54 6.39 -2.27 -16.25
C CYS A 54 7.17 -1.38 -17.20
N ALA A 55 7.04 -0.07 -17.06
CA ALA A 55 7.85 0.92 -17.74
C ALA A 55 8.92 1.45 -16.80
N VAL A 56 10.19 1.37 -17.22
CA VAL A 56 11.32 1.84 -16.41
C VAL A 56 12.04 2.94 -17.17
N ARG A 57 12.17 4.10 -16.53
CA ARG A 57 12.98 5.22 -17.03
C ARG A 57 14.25 5.31 -16.20
N LEU A 58 15.36 4.89 -16.83
CA LEU A 58 16.68 4.97 -16.21
C LEU A 58 17.23 6.40 -16.35
N ARG A 59 17.80 6.91 -15.26
CA ARG A 59 18.52 8.18 -15.20
C ARG A 59 19.89 7.95 -14.58
N GLU A 60 20.93 8.42 -15.27
CA GLU A 60 22.29 8.35 -14.76
C GLU A 60 22.49 9.42 -13.68
N GLY A 61 23.02 9.03 -12.50
CA GLY A 61 23.27 9.93 -11.39
C GLY A 61 22.04 10.46 -10.65
N GLU A 62 20.85 10.03 -11.06
CA GLU A 62 19.57 10.37 -10.43
C GLU A 62 18.74 9.12 -10.09
N ALA A 63 17.73 9.29 -9.25
CA ALA A 63 16.76 8.22 -8.99
C ALA A 63 16.05 7.80 -10.28
N SER A 64 16.07 6.51 -10.59
CA SER A 64 15.31 5.95 -11.70
C SER A 64 13.83 5.87 -11.34
N PHE A 65 12.96 6.04 -12.33
CA PHE A 65 11.51 5.94 -12.16
C PHE A 65 11.00 4.64 -12.79
N ALA A 66 10.10 3.95 -12.10
CA ALA A 66 9.39 2.81 -12.65
C ALA A 66 7.91 2.94 -12.36
N GLU A 67 7.08 2.50 -13.31
CA GLU A 67 5.64 2.35 -13.13
C GLU A 67 5.17 1.02 -13.71
N PHE A 68 4.11 0.46 -13.16
CA PHE A 68 3.52 -0.78 -13.63
C PHE A 68 1.99 -0.72 -13.64
N ASP A 69 1.38 -1.47 -14.55
CA ASP A 69 -0.06 -1.64 -14.59
C ASP A 69 -0.52 -2.48 -13.41
N LEU A 70 -1.61 -2.06 -12.76
CA LEU A 70 -2.21 -2.85 -11.69
C LEU A 70 -2.82 -4.14 -12.27
N PRO A 71 -2.41 -5.32 -11.78
CA PRO A 71 -2.94 -6.59 -12.28
C PRO A 71 -4.40 -6.82 -11.88
N ARG A 72 -4.88 -6.12 -10.84
CA ARG A 72 -6.25 -6.18 -10.37
C ARG A 72 -6.77 -4.78 -10.11
N LYS A 73 -8.01 -4.53 -10.55
CA LYS A 73 -8.71 -3.29 -10.23
C LYS A 73 -9.16 -3.33 -8.77
N SER A 74 -9.14 -2.16 -8.12
CA SER A 74 -9.61 -2.02 -6.75
C SER A 74 -11.12 -2.29 -6.65
N GLN A 75 -11.51 -3.09 -5.66
CA GLN A 75 -12.88 -3.45 -5.36
C GLN A 75 -13.20 -3.15 -3.90
N GLN A 76 -14.41 -2.67 -3.64
CA GLN A 76 -14.89 -2.40 -2.30
C GLN A 76 -15.46 -3.67 -1.66
N ALA A 77 -15.07 -3.93 -0.42
CA ALA A 77 -15.77 -4.88 0.44
C ALA A 77 -16.76 -4.10 1.32
N ILE A 78 -18.05 -4.32 1.09
CA ILE A 78 -19.12 -3.63 1.83
C ILE A 78 -19.36 -4.36 3.14
N MET A 79 -19.10 -3.67 4.25
CA MET A 79 -19.31 -4.20 5.61
C MET A 79 -19.55 -3.08 6.60
N PRO A 80 -20.19 -3.34 7.76
CA PRO A 80 -20.26 -2.38 8.84
C PRO A 80 -18.88 -2.12 9.43
N LEU A 81 -18.57 -0.87 9.73
CA LEU A 81 -17.32 -0.44 10.34
C LEU A 81 -17.60 0.35 11.62
N ASP A 82 -16.85 0.07 12.67
CA ASP A 82 -16.90 0.79 13.91
C ASP A 82 -16.05 2.07 13.83
N LYS A 83 -16.71 3.19 13.47
CA LYS A 83 -16.03 4.49 13.33
C LYS A 83 -15.44 4.98 14.65
N LEU A 84 -16.06 4.66 15.78
CA LEU A 84 -15.53 5.06 17.10
C LEU A 84 -14.28 4.25 17.42
N GLY A 85 -14.34 2.93 17.28
CA GLY A 85 -13.17 2.08 17.47
C GLY A 85 -12.02 2.42 16.54
N ILE A 86 -12.31 2.84 15.30
CA ILE A 86 -11.28 3.36 14.36
C ILE A 86 -10.62 4.63 14.92
N ALA A 87 -11.42 5.59 15.42
CA ALA A 87 -10.89 6.82 15.98
C ALA A 87 -10.04 6.55 17.22
N ASP A 88 -10.51 5.67 18.13
CA ASP A 88 -9.78 5.27 19.33
C ASP A 88 -8.45 4.58 18.98
N ALA A 89 -8.45 3.65 18.01
CA ALA A 89 -7.24 2.96 17.55
C ALA A 89 -6.20 3.87 16.87
N LEU A 90 -6.62 5.05 16.43
CA LEU A 90 -5.76 6.08 15.85
C LEU A 90 -5.45 7.24 16.80
N SER A 91 -5.96 7.22 18.04
CA SER A 91 -5.87 8.32 19.01
C SER A 91 -6.41 9.65 18.47
N LEU A 92 -7.46 9.58 17.66
CA LEU A 92 -8.13 10.74 17.05
C LEU A 92 -9.55 10.93 17.60
N LYS A 93 -10.08 12.13 17.45
CA LYS A 93 -11.50 12.37 17.70
C LYS A 93 -12.35 11.80 16.55
N ILE A 94 -13.52 11.28 16.86
CA ILE A 94 -14.45 10.75 15.86
C ILE A 94 -14.83 11.80 14.78
N THR A 95 -14.79 13.08 15.13
CA THR A 95 -15.03 14.21 14.23
C THR A 95 -13.89 14.47 13.25
N GLU A 96 -12.70 13.92 13.53
CA GLU A 96 -11.55 14.02 12.64
C GLU A 96 -11.51 12.89 11.61
N ILE A 97 -12.42 11.90 11.72
CA ILE A 97 -12.53 10.81 10.77
C ILE A 97 -13.52 11.18 9.64
N GLY A 98 -12.98 11.32 8.43
CA GLY A 98 -13.70 11.69 7.23
C GLY A 98 -13.35 13.09 6.74
N PHE A 99 -13.49 13.31 5.45
CA PHE A 99 -13.46 14.62 4.80
C PHE A 99 -14.36 14.57 3.56
N GLU A 100 -14.98 15.68 3.20
CA GLU A 100 -15.90 15.76 2.05
C GLU A 100 -16.90 14.57 2.04
N ASN A 101 -16.88 13.76 0.96
CA ASN A 101 -17.67 12.53 0.82
C ASN A 101 -16.94 11.27 1.29
N HIS A 102 -15.65 11.38 1.60
CA HIS A 102 -14.82 10.24 1.97
C HIS A 102 -15.13 9.77 3.38
N VAL A 103 -15.45 8.48 3.50
CA VAL A 103 -15.72 7.79 4.76
C VAL A 103 -14.88 6.52 4.87
N PRO A 104 -14.62 6.01 6.09
CA PRO A 104 -13.93 4.74 6.26
C PRO A 104 -14.57 3.64 5.43
N SER A 105 -13.76 2.90 4.68
CA SER A 105 -14.22 1.86 3.77
C SER A 105 -13.11 0.86 3.47
N VAL A 106 -13.49 -0.40 3.21
CA VAL A 106 -12.53 -1.45 2.92
C VAL A 106 -12.43 -1.66 1.42
N TRP A 107 -11.21 -1.63 0.92
CA TRP A 107 -10.90 -1.81 -0.50
C TRP A 107 -9.72 -2.77 -0.69
N SER A 108 -9.73 -3.47 -1.81
CA SER A 108 -8.67 -4.42 -2.16
C SER A 108 -8.36 -4.37 -3.66
N ALA A 109 -7.09 -4.31 -4.00
CA ALA A 109 -6.57 -4.60 -5.34
C ALA A 109 -5.69 -5.87 -5.32
N GLY A 110 -5.99 -6.79 -4.39
CA GLY A 110 -5.26 -8.03 -4.14
C GLY A 110 -4.86 -8.22 -2.67
N VAL A 111 -4.68 -7.11 -1.93
CA VAL A 111 -4.49 -7.07 -0.48
C VAL A 111 -5.51 -6.08 0.09
N PRO A 112 -6.27 -6.45 1.14
CA PRO A 112 -7.29 -5.59 1.71
C PRO A 112 -6.67 -4.49 2.58
N PHE A 113 -7.24 -3.28 2.45
CA PHE A 113 -6.93 -2.13 3.29
C PHE A 113 -8.22 -1.50 3.82
N LEU A 114 -8.25 -1.18 5.10
CA LEU A 114 -9.21 -0.24 5.65
C LEU A 114 -8.67 1.17 5.37
N LEU A 115 -9.28 1.82 4.39
CA LEU A 115 -8.99 3.19 4.00
C LEU A 115 -9.71 4.13 4.96
N ILE A 116 -8.95 4.93 5.69
CA ILE A 116 -9.44 5.80 6.74
C ILE A 116 -9.15 7.25 6.35
N PRO A 117 -10.13 7.94 5.77
CA PRO A 117 -10.01 9.37 5.52
C PRO A 117 -9.98 10.12 6.84
N VAL A 118 -9.09 11.11 6.97
CA VAL A 118 -9.03 12.02 8.10
C VAL A 118 -9.10 13.46 7.63
N HIS A 119 -9.53 14.36 8.51
CA HIS A 119 -9.94 15.72 8.17
C HIS A 119 -8.89 16.50 7.38
N ASP A 120 -7.62 16.45 7.80
CA ASP A 120 -6.51 17.19 7.21
C ASP A 120 -5.15 16.54 7.52
N VAL A 121 -4.09 17.13 6.99
CA VAL A 121 -2.70 16.70 7.23
C VAL A 121 -2.35 16.74 8.72
N GLY A 122 -2.84 17.75 9.46
CA GLY A 122 -2.58 17.85 10.89
C GLY A 122 -3.19 16.68 11.67
N ALA A 123 -4.39 16.23 11.30
CA ALA A 123 -4.99 15.02 11.88
C ALA A 123 -4.16 13.77 11.51
N ALA A 124 -3.75 13.63 10.25
CA ALA A 124 -2.93 12.51 9.82
C ALA A 124 -1.58 12.45 10.58
N GLN A 125 -0.94 13.58 10.79
CA GLN A 125 0.32 13.68 11.53
C GLN A 125 0.20 13.31 13.02
N ARG A 126 -0.95 13.60 13.63
CA ARG A 126 -1.21 13.28 15.06
C ARG A 126 -1.60 11.83 15.29
N VAL A 127 -1.79 11.01 14.27
CA VAL A 127 -2.14 9.60 14.44
C VAL A 127 -1.09 8.89 15.29
N GLU A 128 -1.55 8.35 16.41
CA GLU A 128 -0.83 7.39 17.24
C GLU A 128 -1.57 6.06 17.12
N PHE A 129 -0.98 5.12 16.41
CA PHE A 129 -1.62 3.84 16.10
C PHE A 129 -1.48 2.86 17.27
N ASP A 130 -2.62 2.41 17.82
CA ASP A 130 -2.68 1.37 18.84
C ASP A 130 -2.98 0.00 18.22
N PRO A 131 -2.00 -0.91 18.14
CA PRO A 131 -2.20 -2.25 17.57
C PRO A 131 -3.21 -3.09 18.34
N GLN A 132 -3.33 -2.92 19.67
CA GLN A 132 -4.23 -3.74 20.50
C GLN A 132 -5.70 -3.33 20.30
N LEU A 133 -5.96 -2.04 20.14
CA LEU A 133 -7.29 -1.55 19.78
C LEU A 133 -7.63 -1.92 18.35
N TRP A 134 -6.66 -1.81 17.43
CA TRP A 134 -6.83 -2.20 16.03
C TRP A 134 -7.24 -3.66 15.85
N GLU A 135 -6.61 -4.59 16.56
CA GLU A 135 -6.94 -6.02 16.49
C GLU A 135 -8.39 -6.35 16.81
N LYS A 136 -9.07 -5.50 17.60
CA LYS A 136 -10.48 -5.70 17.98
C LYS A 136 -11.47 -5.32 16.90
N ILE A 137 -11.06 -4.46 15.97
CA ILE A 137 -11.93 -3.84 14.97
C ILE A 137 -11.52 -4.13 13.53
N VAL A 138 -10.31 -4.71 13.34
CA VAL A 138 -9.75 -4.92 12.01
C VAL A 138 -10.64 -5.83 11.16
N PRO A 139 -11.03 -5.40 9.94
CA PRO A 139 -11.81 -6.24 9.04
C PRO A 139 -11.01 -7.44 8.53
N PHE A 140 -11.68 -8.57 8.39
CA PHE A 140 -11.13 -9.75 7.73
C PHE A 140 -11.83 -9.94 6.38
N VAL A 141 -11.06 -9.88 5.30
CA VAL A 141 -11.58 -9.91 3.92
C VAL A 141 -10.69 -10.81 3.07
N ASP A 142 -11.29 -11.70 2.28
CA ASP A 142 -10.60 -12.59 1.36
C ASP A 142 -9.45 -13.41 1.99
N GLY A 143 -9.63 -13.82 3.25
CA GLY A 143 -8.64 -14.63 3.96
C GLY A 143 -7.47 -13.82 4.56
N ALA A 144 -7.55 -12.48 4.62
CA ALA A 144 -6.54 -11.60 5.19
C ALA A 144 -7.13 -10.51 6.08
N LEU A 145 -6.38 -10.09 7.09
CA LEU A 145 -6.69 -8.91 7.87
C LEU A 145 -6.36 -7.64 7.08
N ALA A 146 -7.27 -6.67 7.07
CA ALA A 146 -7.05 -5.39 6.41
C ALA A 146 -6.02 -4.55 7.19
N SER A 147 -5.03 -4.00 6.48
CA SER A 147 -4.11 -3.03 7.08
C SER A 147 -4.74 -1.64 7.10
N ALA A 148 -4.34 -0.80 8.07
CA ALA A 148 -4.82 0.57 8.16
C ALA A 148 -4.09 1.46 7.15
N TYR A 149 -4.85 2.19 6.33
CA TYR A 149 -4.32 3.22 5.44
C TYR A 149 -5.04 4.54 5.71
N VAL A 150 -4.41 5.37 6.53
CA VAL A 150 -4.90 6.70 6.89
C VAL A 150 -4.53 7.65 5.76
N TYR A 151 -5.46 8.50 5.31
CA TYR A 151 -5.19 9.47 4.26
C TYR A 151 -6.05 10.73 4.39
N CYS A 152 -5.54 11.84 3.88
CA CYS A 152 -6.30 13.08 3.80
C CYS A 152 -6.07 13.79 2.45
N ARG A 153 -6.91 14.79 2.17
CA ARG A 153 -6.78 15.65 0.99
C ARG A 153 -5.57 16.58 1.14
N GLY A 154 -4.81 16.78 0.05
CA GLY A 154 -3.60 17.61 0.04
C GLY A 154 -2.40 16.90 0.61
N GLY A 155 -1.35 17.63 0.88
CA GLY A 155 -0.11 17.13 1.47
C GLY A 155 0.75 18.27 2.03
N VAL A 156 1.81 17.89 2.73
CA VAL A 156 2.87 18.82 3.14
C VAL A 156 3.56 19.37 1.88
N ASN A 157 3.79 18.50 0.90
CA ASN A 157 4.23 18.93 -0.41
C ASN A 157 3.02 19.33 -1.26
N HIS A 158 3.03 20.57 -1.78
CA HIS A 158 1.91 21.16 -2.53
C HIS A 158 1.55 20.43 -3.83
N VAL A 159 2.43 19.57 -4.37
CA VAL A 159 2.10 18.74 -5.54
C VAL A 159 1.33 17.47 -5.17
N ALA A 160 1.33 17.07 -3.89
CA ALA A 160 0.60 15.91 -3.44
C ALA A 160 -0.91 16.21 -3.41
N LYS A 161 -1.69 15.28 -3.98
CA LYS A 161 -3.15 15.31 -3.92
C LYS A 161 -3.68 14.68 -2.63
N PHE A 162 -2.91 13.76 -2.08
CA PHE A 162 -3.21 13.08 -0.83
C PHE A 162 -1.92 12.92 -0.02
N HIS A 163 -2.07 13.03 1.30
CA HIS A 163 -1.10 12.64 2.29
C HIS A 163 -1.57 11.33 2.92
N ALA A 164 -0.66 10.39 3.16
CA ALA A 164 -1.02 9.07 3.66
C ALA A 164 -0.01 8.49 4.65
N ARG A 165 -0.53 7.62 5.55
CA ARG A 165 0.25 6.79 6.47
C ARG A 165 -0.32 5.37 6.47
N MET A 166 0.55 4.36 6.60
CA MET A 166 0.15 2.95 6.53
C MET A 166 0.68 2.17 7.72
N PHE A 167 -0.21 1.44 8.37
CA PHE A 167 0.09 0.62 9.55
C PHE A 167 -0.37 -0.82 9.30
N ALA A 168 0.51 -1.80 9.56
CA ALA A 168 0.25 -3.22 9.32
C ALA A 168 0.77 -4.11 10.46
N SER A 169 0.25 -3.91 11.67
CA SER A 169 0.63 -4.66 12.86
C SER A 169 0.51 -6.18 12.67
N GLY A 170 -0.53 -6.65 11.98
CA GLY A 170 -0.72 -8.06 11.66
C GLY A 170 0.38 -8.68 10.80
N MET A 171 1.22 -7.87 10.15
CA MET A 171 2.40 -8.28 9.40
C MET A 171 3.72 -7.95 10.13
N GLY A 172 3.66 -7.47 11.36
CA GLY A 172 4.83 -7.03 12.12
C GLY A 172 5.44 -5.71 11.64
N ILE A 173 4.71 -4.95 10.84
CA ILE A 173 5.12 -3.63 10.32
C ILE A 173 4.42 -2.56 11.15
N VAL A 174 5.19 -1.76 11.90
CA VAL A 174 4.65 -0.66 12.69
C VAL A 174 4.08 0.41 11.76
N GLU A 175 4.88 0.90 10.85
CA GLU A 175 4.50 1.85 9.79
C GLU A 175 5.34 1.59 8.54
N ASP A 176 4.78 1.79 7.34
CA ASP A 176 5.49 1.60 6.07
C ASP A 176 5.62 2.92 5.31
N PRO A 177 6.82 3.29 4.83
CA PRO A 177 7.04 4.59 4.19
C PRO A 177 6.49 4.72 2.77
N ALA A 178 6.19 3.60 2.09
CA ALA A 178 5.74 3.65 0.69
C ALA A 178 4.97 2.39 0.29
N THR A 179 3.65 2.43 0.37
CA THR A 179 2.79 1.26 0.18
C THR A 179 2.02 1.31 -1.13
N GLY A 180 2.62 0.78 -2.19
CA GLY A 180 1.99 0.72 -3.50
C GLY A 180 0.68 -0.06 -3.52
N ALA A 181 0.57 -1.16 -2.75
CA ALA A 181 -0.66 -1.95 -2.65
C ALA A 181 -1.82 -1.16 -2.03
N ALA A 182 -1.54 -0.29 -1.04
CA ALA A 182 -2.55 0.58 -0.45
C ALA A 182 -2.99 1.69 -1.42
N ALA A 183 -2.04 2.28 -2.15
CA ALA A 183 -2.36 3.24 -3.22
C ALA A 183 -3.19 2.59 -4.34
N ALA A 184 -2.94 1.30 -4.64
CA ALA A 184 -3.77 0.54 -5.56
C ALA A 184 -5.21 0.39 -5.05
N ALA A 185 -5.39 0.03 -3.78
CA ALA A 185 -6.70 -0.03 -3.14
C ALA A 185 -7.38 1.34 -3.12
N LEU A 186 -6.65 2.41 -2.81
CA LEU A 186 -7.15 3.79 -2.77
C LEU A 186 -7.67 4.26 -4.14
N SER A 187 -7.19 3.72 -5.27
CA SER A 187 -7.66 4.08 -6.60
C SER A 187 -9.18 3.91 -6.77
N GLY A 188 -9.74 2.83 -6.20
CA GLY A 188 -11.18 2.57 -6.22
C GLY A 188 -11.96 3.56 -5.37
N ALA A 189 -11.47 3.85 -4.16
CA ALA A 189 -12.09 4.82 -3.27
C ALA A 189 -12.09 6.24 -3.87
N ILE A 190 -10.97 6.68 -4.44
CA ILE A 190 -10.90 7.98 -5.12
C ILE A 190 -11.92 8.03 -6.25
N ARG A 191 -11.94 7.01 -7.14
CA ARG A 191 -12.94 6.97 -8.21
C ARG A 191 -14.35 7.05 -7.68
N HIS A 192 -14.65 6.34 -6.59
CA HIS A 192 -15.99 6.29 -6.01
C HIS A 192 -16.39 7.61 -5.35
N PHE A 193 -15.58 8.14 -4.46
CA PHE A 193 -15.92 9.32 -3.67
C PHE A 193 -15.74 10.63 -4.45
N ASP A 194 -14.67 10.78 -5.22
CA ASP A 194 -14.42 11.96 -6.05
C ASP A 194 -15.26 11.95 -7.34
N ARG A 195 -15.98 10.84 -7.64
CA ARG A 195 -16.82 10.68 -8.83
C ARG A 195 -16.07 11.05 -10.11
N LEU A 196 -14.85 10.50 -10.25
CA LEU A 196 -14.00 10.79 -11.39
C LEU A 196 -14.76 10.56 -12.71
N THR A 197 -14.69 11.55 -13.60
CA THR A 197 -15.25 11.49 -14.94
C THR A 197 -14.34 10.66 -15.86
N ASP A 198 -14.83 10.32 -17.05
CA ASP A 198 -14.02 9.63 -18.06
C ASP A 198 -12.77 10.46 -18.41
N GLY A 199 -11.65 9.77 -18.56
CA GLY A 199 -10.34 10.38 -18.83
C GLY A 199 -9.20 9.83 -17.99
N HIS A 200 -8.07 10.52 -18.07
CA HIS A 200 -6.84 10.18 -17.38
C HIS A 200 -6.64 11.09 -16.15
N HIS A 201 -6.47 10.48 -14.97
CA HIS A 201 -6.33 11.19 -13.69
C HIS A 201 -4.98 10.87 -13.05
N PRO A 202 -3.97 11.74 -13.19
CA PRO A 202 -2.71 11.61 -12.47
C PRO A 202 -2.87 12.12 -11.03
N ILE A 203 -2.45 11.31 -10.08
CA ILE A 203 -2.57 11.58 -8.65
C ILE A 203 -1.23 11.32 -7.99
N MET A 204 -0.72 12.30 -7.25
CA MET A 204 0.45 12.17 -6.41
C MET A 204 0.01 11.92 -4.97
N ILE A 205 0.54 10.87 -4.36
CA ILE A 205 0.36 10.55 -2.94
C ILE A 205 1.71 10.68 -2.26
N GLU A 206 1.80 11.46 -1.19
CA GLU A 206 2.98 11.47 -0.33
C GLU A 206 2.75 10.55 0.87
N GLN A 207 3.77 9.83 1.29
CA GLN A 207 3.74 8.90 2.42
C GLN A 207 5.11 8.86 3.10
N GLY A 208 5.15 8.49 4.39
CA GLY A 208 6.39 8.25 5.13
C GLY A 208 7.10 9.49 5.65
N LEU A 209 6.44 10.66 5.65
CA LEU A 209 7.01 11.90 6.16
C LEU A 209 7.27 11.79 7.67
N GLU A 210 6.34 11.24 8.43
CA GLU A 210 6.39 11.05 9.87
C GLU A 210 7.51 10.08 10.29
N MET A 211 7.88 9.18 9.38
CA MET A 211 9.01 8.26 9.53
C MET A 211 10.36 8.90 9.15
N GLY A 212 10.40 10.17 8.70
CA GLY A 212 11.60 10.78 8.12
C GLY A 212 12.04 10.14 6.79
N ARG A 213 11.15 9.44 6.11
CA ARG A 213 11.39 8.75 4.82
C ARG A 213 10.36 9.17 3.76
N PRO A 214 10.34 10.45 3.37
CA PRO A 214 9.36 10.97 2.42
C PRO A 214 9.40 10.18 1.11
N SER A 215 8.26 9.71 0.68
CA SER A 215 8.07 8.94 -0.54
C SER A 215 6.92 9.53 -1.35
N PHE A 216 7.06 9.50 -2.68
CA PHE A 216 6.03 9.95 -3.61
C PHE A 216 5.57 8.78 -4.47
N ILE A 217 4.30 8.43 -4.34
CA ILE A 217 3.65 7.38 -5.11
C ILE A 217 2.84 8.05 -6.22
N HIS A 218 3.18 7.73 -7.47
CA HIS A 218 2.45 8.18 -8.65
C HIS A 218 1.34 7.17 -8.94
N LEU A 219 0.11 7.56 -8.71
CA LEU A 219 -1.08 6.79 -9.06
C LEU A 219 -1.72 7.40 -10.30
N HIS A 220 -1.93 6.61 -11.34
CA HIS A 220 -2.65 7.00 -12.54
C HIS A 220 -3.92 6.18 -12.63
N ILE A 221 -5.07 6.83 -12.79
CA ILE A 221 -6.37 6.18 -12.94
C ILE A 221 -6.94 6.58 -14.28
N ASP A 222 -7.22 5.60 -15.13
CA ASP A 222 -7.92 5.80 -16.39
C ASP A 222 -9.37 5.35 -16.22
N VAL A 223 -10.32 6.24 -16.47
CA VAL A 223 -11.77 6.00 -16.36
C VAL A 223 -12.37 6.01 -17.75
N ASP A 224 -13.22 5.01 -18.03
CA ASP A 224 -14.00 4.91 -19.26
C ASP A 224 -15.36 4.30 -18.96
N GLY A 225 -16.43 4.92 -19.49
CA GLY A 225 -17.81 4.53 -19.19
C GLY A 225 -18.13 4.58 -17.71
N GLY A 226 -17.53 5.50 -16.95
CA GLY A 226 -17.71 5.64 -15.52
C GLY A 226 -17.07 4.54 -14.67
N ALA A 227 -16.23 3.67 -15.23
CA ALA A 227 -15.50 2.63 -14.51
C ALA A 227 -13.99 2.77 -14.69
N ILE A 228 -13.19 2.28 -13.73
CA ILE A 228 -11.74 2.21 -13.91
C ILE A 228 -11.44 1.23 -15.06
N SER A 229 -10.94 1.74 -16.18
CA SER A 229 -10.48 0.92 -17.30
C SER A 229 -9.08 0.38 -17.05
N ASN A 230 -8.18 1.22 -16.53
CA ASN A 230 -6.81 0.87 -16.15
C ASN A 230 -6.35 1.70 -14.94
N ALA A 231 -5.38 1.18 -14.20
CA ALA A 231 -4.67 1.96 -13.20
C ALA A 231 -3.19 1.54 -13.14
N ARG A 232 -2.31 2.50 -12.84
CA ARG A 232 -0.87 2.30 -12.77
C ARG A 232 -0.31 2.93 -11.52
N ILE A 233 0.72 2.28 -10.98
CA ILE A 233 1.49 2.82 -9.85
C ILE A 233 2.94 2.93 -10.25
N GLY A 234 3.54 4.06 -9.92
CA GLY A 234 4.94 4.33 -10.13
C GLY A 234 5.59 5.05 -8.96
N GLY A 235 6.91 5.05 -8.99
CA GLY A 235 7.73 5.74 -8.01
C GLY A 235 9.19 5.76 -8.40
N GLN A 236 9.97 6.47 -7.63
CA GLN A 236 11.42 6.56 -7.79
C GLN A 236 12.11 5.56 -6.88
N ALA A 237 13.25 5.03 -7.33
CA ALA A 237 14.09 4.16 -6.54
C ALA A 237 15.57 4.38 -6.85
N VAL A 238 16.40 4.21 -5.82
CA VAL A 238 17.86 4.22 -5.93
C VAL A 238 18.40 2.87 -5.45
N ARG A 239 19.48 2.40 -6.09
CA ARG A 239 20.15 1.17 -5.65
C ARG A 239 21.08 1.50 -4.48
N LEU A 240 20.83 0.90 -3.33
CA LEU A 240 21.63 1.08 -2.11
C LEU A 240 22.72 0.03 -1.95
N ALA A 241 22.47 -1.20 -2.39
CA ALA A 241 23.42 -2.31 -2.23
C ALA A 241 23.31 -3.31 -3.38
N SER A 242 24.32 -4.15 -3.54
CA SER A 242 24.31 -5.33 -4.40
C SER A 242 25.08 -6.46 -3.75
N GLY A 243 24.65 -7.71 -3.97
CA GLY A 243 25.30 -8.91 -3.42
C GLY A 243 24.93 -10.14 -4.22
N THR A 244 25.58 -11.27 -3.91
CA THR A 244 25.27 -12.58 -4.48
C THR A 244 24.83 -13.49 -3.34
N LEU A 245 23.79 -14.27 -3.60
CA LEU A 245 23.34 -15.36 -2.73
C LEU A 245 23.70 -16.68 -3.41
N ASP A 246 24.48 -17.50 -2.73
CA ASP A 246 24.73 -18.89 -3.12
C ASP A 246 23.64 -19.75 -2.47
N LEU A 247 22.79 -20.39 -3.30
CA LEU A 247 21.65 -21.21 -2.89
C LEU A 247 21.92 -22.69 -3.16
#